data_d69696b9b2b72426876be5c84369c863
#
_entry.id   d69696b9b2b72426876be5c84369c863
#
_cell.length_a   1.000
_cell.length_b   1.000
_cell.length_c   1.000
_cell.angle_alpha   90.00
_cell.angle_beta   90.00
_cell.angle_gamma   90.00
#
_symmetry.space_group_name_H-M   'P 1'
#
loop_
_entity.id
_entity.type
_entity.pdbx_description
1 polymer ?
#
loop_
_entity_poly.entity_id
_entity_poly.type
_entity_poly.pdbx_seq_one_letter_code
_entity_poly.pdbx_strand_id
1 'polypeptide(L)'
;SPERTCIKTYKRYRSFKPYLADDYNKRCGYTDCPDFWFGGKNNFHIDHFKPFSKNPQLATEYSNLVYCCSYVNILKSDDEGDYIDPCDVDFNDHFERDKDGSILAKDTSKEAIYMHSKLNLGLARYKLIWKLEEMHQKKIKLQNAIDNPKNGKTRGSLIEIY
;
A
#
# COMPACT_ATOMS: atom_id res chain seq x y z
N SER A 1 9.27 -0.23 4.39
CA SER A 1 8.36 -1.40 4.53
C SER A 1 7.44 -1.20 5.72
N PRO A 2 6.20 -1.72 5.69
CA PRO A 2 5.34 -1.73 6.86
C PRO A 2 5.91 -2.65 7.94
N GLU A 3 5.64 -2.32 9.21
CA GLU A 3 6.08 -3.14 10.35
C GLU A 3 4.87 -3.60 11.14
N ARG A 4 4.76 -4.89 11.40
CA ARG A 4 3.69 -5.47 12.21
C ARG A 4 3.96 -5.24 13.69
N THR A 5 3.29 -4.23 14.28
CA THR A 5 3.55 -3.80 15.67
C THR A 5 2.52 -4.30 16.68
N CYS A 6 1.40 -4.85 16.24
CA CYS A 6 0.32 -5.28 17.13
C CYS A 6 0.68 -6.56 17.89
N ILE A 7 0.78 -6.45 19.22
CA ILE A 7 1.04 -7.57 20.15
C ILE A 7 -0.25 -8.16 20.74
N LYS A 8 -1.43 -7.62 20.37
CA LYS A 8 -2.71 -8.11 20.88
C LYS A 8 -3.13 -9.37 20.16
N THR A 9 -3.93 -10.18 20.83
CA THR A 9 -4.55 -11.39 20.26
C THR A 9 -6.06 -11.20 20.18
N TYR A 10 -6.66 -11.65 19.09
CA TYR A 10 -8.11 -11.57 18.88
C TYR A 10 -8.64 -12.88 18.32
N LYS A 11 -9.85 -13.26 18.74
CA LYS A 11 -10.56 -14.43 18.18
C LYS A 11 -11.05 -14.22 16.75
N ARG A 12 -11.09 -12.97 16.28
CA ARG A 12 -11.58 -12.61 14.95
C ARG A 12 -10.53 -11.71 14.26
N TYR A 13 -9.99 -12.14 13.16
CA TYR A 13 -8.97 -11.39 12.41
C TYR A 13 -9.40 -9.95 12.04
N ARG A 14 -10.71 -9.73 11.81
CA ARG A 14 -11.25 -8.40 11.49
C ARG A 14 -11.01 -7.35 12.58
N SER A 15 -10.80 -7.77 13.82
CA SER A 15 -10.47 -6.87 14.94
C SER A 15 -9.07 -6.26 14.82
N PHE A 16 -8.21 -6.83 14.00
CA PHE A 16 -6.89 -6.28 13.71
C PHE A 16 -6.89 -5.12 12.70
N LYS A 17 -8.02 -4.87 12.01
CA LYS A 17 -8.07 -3.89 10.93
C LYS A 17 -7.55 -2.49 11.29
N PRO A 18 -7.84 -1.91 12.46
CA PRO A 18 -7.28 -0.61 12.85
C PRO A 18 -5.75 -0.63 12.96
N TYR A 19 -5.20 -1.68 13.56
CA TYR A 19 -3.75 -1.84 13.73
C TYR A 19 -3.05 -2.05 12.39
N LEU A 20 -3.59 -2.89 11.53
CA LEU A 20 -3.08 -3.07 10.16
C LEU A 20 -3.12 -1.76 9.37
N ALA A 21 -4.20 -0.98 9.48
CA ALA A 21 -4.27 0.30 8.79
C ALA A 21 -3.15 1.26 9.24
N ASP A 22 -2.83 1.27 10.54
CA ASP A 22 -1.76 2.10 11.09
C ASP A 22 -0.36 1.56 10.71
N ASP A 23 -0.11 0.27 10.87
CA ASP A 23 1.16 -0.40 10.51
C ASP A 23 1.50 -0.25 9.01
N TYR A 24 0.49 -0.25 8.16
CA TYR A 24 0.62 -0.04 6.71
C TYR A 24 0.50 1.43 6.29
N ASN A 25 0.54 2.39 7.24
CA ASN A 25 0.40 3.82 6.95
C ASN A 25 -0.83 4.15 6.10
N LYS A 26 -1.94 3.40 6.29
CA LYS A 26 -3.20 3.52 5.54
C LYS A 26 -3.00 3.29 4.02
N ARG A 27 -2.03 2.45 3.65
CA ARG A 27 -1.72 2.10 2.27
C ARG A 27 -1.87 0.60 2.02
N CYS A 28 -2.18 0.26 0.80
CA CYS A 28 -2.25 -1.13 0.37
C CYS A 28 -0.85 -1.76 0.36
N GLY A 29 -0.65 -2.86 1.07
CA GLY A 29 0.63 -3.56 1.12
C GLY A 29 1.13 -4.07 -0.23
N TYR A 30 0.26 -4.19 -1.24
CA TYR A 30 0.62 -4.70 -2.56
C TYR A 30 0.77 -3.63 -3.63
N THR A 31 0.08 -2.48 -3.50
CA THR A 31 0.06 -1.45 -4.53
C THR A 31 0.57 -0.09 -4.05
N ASP A 32 0.81 0.04 -2.75
CA ASP A 32 1.14 1.31 -2.09
C ASP A 32 0.08 2.42 -2.29
N CYS A 33 -1.11 2.08 -2.77
CA CYS A 33 -2.18 3.06 -2.92
C CYS A 33 -2.80 3.41 -1.55
N PRO A 34 -2.97 4.71 -1.22
CA PRO A 34 -3.65 5.12 0.00
C PRO A 34 -5.12 4.68 0.03
N ASP A 35 -5.61 4.26 1.18
CA ASP A 35 -7.01 3.85 1.37
C ASP A 35 -7.99 5.01 1.16
N PHE A 36 -7.54 6.25 1.38
CA PHE A 36 -8.30 7.48 1.13
C PHE A 36 -8.97 7.48 -0.25
N TRP A 37 -8.24 7.09 -1.30
CA TRP A 37 -8.73 7.07 -2.68
C TRP A 37 -9.74 5.96 -2.96
N PHE A 38 -9.93 5.04 -2.01
CA PHE A 38 -10.90 3.95 -2.07
C PHE A 38 -12.08 4.13 -1.09
N GLY A 39 -12.20 5.32 -0.46
CA GLY A 39 -13.23 5.60 0.54
C GLY A 39 -12.83 5.22 1.97
N GLY A 40 -11.52 5.09 2.23
CA GLY A 40 -10.94 4.88 3.55
C GLY A 40 -10.88 3.41 3.98
N LYS A 41 -10.42 3.20 5.22
CA LYS A 41 -10.13 1.87 5.78
C LYS A 41 -11.29 0.87 5.72
N ASN A 42 -12.54 1.37 5.73
CA ASN A 42 -13.70 0.47 5.73
C ASN A 42 -13.83 -0.32 4.41
N ASN A 43 -13.35 0.26 3.30
CA ASN A 43 -13.37 -0.33 1.98
C ASN A 43 -12.10 -1.14 1.65
N PHE A 44 -11.09 -1.07 2.51
CA PHE A 44 -9.94 -1.96 2.41
C PHE A 44 -10.26 -3.32 3.01
N HIS A 45 -9.56 -4.33 2.56
CA HIS A 45 -9.67 -5.69 3.05
C HIS A 45 -8.47 -6.05 3.93
N ILE A 46 -8.61 -7.16 4.64
CA ILE A 46 -7.51 -7.88 5.26
C ILE A 46 -7.33 -9.13 4.41
N ASP A 47 -6.19 -9.24 3.77
CA ASP A 47 -5.77 -10.46 3.10
C ASP A 47 -5.06 -11.38 4.10
N HIS A 48 -5.28 -12.67 3.97
CA HIS A 48 -4.43 -13.69 4.60
C HIS A 48 -3.31 -14.02 3.63
N PHE A 49 -2.08 -13.60 3.97
CA PHE A 49 -0.91 -13.81 3.09
C PHE A 49 -0.80 -15.27 2.67
N LYS A 50 -0.84 -16.19 3.63
CA LYS A 50 -1.14 -17.62 3.39
C LYS A 50 -2.65 -17.82 3.57
N PRO A 51 -3.38 -18.21 2.50
CA PRO A 51 -4.82 -18.29 2.52
C PRO A 51 -5.35 -19.16 3.66
N PHE A 52 -6.33 -18.64 4.41
CA PHE A 52 -6.84 -19.35 5.58
C PHE A 52 -7.58 -20.65 5.21
N SER A 53 -8.11 -20.75 4.00
CA SER A 53 -8.75 -21.98 3.48
C SER A 53 -7.81 -23.18 3.46
N LYS A 54 -6.52 -22.91 3.27
CA LYS A 54 -5.45 -23.91 3.23
C LYS A 54 -4.63 -23.91 4.54
N ASN A 55 -4.62 -22.80 5.26
CA ASN A 55 -3.84 -22.58 6.49
C ASN A 55 -4.73 -22.10 7.64
N PRO A 56 -5.75 -22.85 8.08
CA PRO A 56 -6.74 -22.40 9.06
C PRO A 56 -6.12 -22.02 10.41
N GLN A 57 -4.98 -22.60 10.79
CA GLN A 57 -4.24 -22.27 12.00
C GLN A 57 -3.67 -20.85 11.99
N LEU A 58 -3.50 -20.24 10.79
CA LEU A 58 -3.00 -18.87 10.62
C LEU A 58 -4.11 -17.82 10.48
N ALA A 59 -5.37 -18.23 10.62
CA ALA A 59 -6.53 -17.35 10.36
C ALA A 59 -6.56 -16.08 11.25
N THR A 60 -6.01 -16.17 12.47
CA THR A 60 -5.94 -15.05 13.43
C THR A 60 -4.52 -14.65 13.80
N GLU A 61 -3.52 -15.18 13.07
CA GLU A 61 -2.13 -14.79 13.25
C GLU A 61 -1.87 -13.44 12.59
N TYR A 62 -1.52 -12.42 13.40
CA TYR A 62 -1.28 -11.07 12.93
C TYR A 62 -0.18 -11.00 11.87
N SER A 63 0.85 -11.82 12.01
CA SER A 63 1.95 -11.95 11.06
C SER A 63 1.52 -12.46 9.68
N ASN A 64 0.35 -13.09 9.58
CA ASN A 64 -0.21 -13.58 8.33
C ASN A 64 -1.22 -12.60 7.68
N LEU A 65 -1.39 -11.40 8.23
CA LEU A 65 -2.39 -10.45 7.75
C LEU A 65 -1.76 -9.29 7.00
N VAL A 66 -2.37 -8.92 5.88
CA VAL A 66 -1.94 -7.81 5.02
C VAL A 66 -3.10 -6.85 4.81
N TYR A 67 -2.84 -5.56 5.00
CA TYR A 67 -3.81 -4.49 4.69
C TYR A 67 -3.79 -4.18 3.20
N CYS A 68 -4.90 -4.35 2.52
CA CYS A 68 -4.91 -4.20 1.05
C CYS A 68 -6.24 -3.70 0.49
N CYS A 69 -6.21 -3.17 -0.73
CA CYS A 69 -7.42 -2.83 -1.45
C CYS A 69 -8.20 -4.09 -1.86
N SER A 70 -9.52 -3.99 -1.94
CA SER A 70 -10.41 -5.11 -2.21
C SER A 70 -10.10 -5.81 -3.54
N TYR A 71 -9.74 -5.05 -4.56
CA TYR A 71 -9.46 -5.58 -5.89
C TYR A 71 -8.29 -6.57 -5.90
N VAL A 72 -7.17 -6.20 -5.27
CA VAL A 72 -6.00 -7.08 -5.17
C VAL A 72 -6.32 -8.33 -4.34
N ASN A 73 -7.05 -8.16 -3.23
CA ASN A 73 -7.46 -9.28 -2.40
C ASN A 73 -8.32 -10.30 -3.16
N ILE A 74 -9.24 -9.81 -4.00
CA ILE A 74 -10.08 -10.67 -4.85
C ILE A 74 -9.24 -11.42 -5.89
N LEU A 75 -8.27 -10.76 -6.52
CA LEU A 75 -7.39 -11.40 -7.51
C LEU A 75 -6.47 -12.43 -6.90
N LYS A 76 -5.96 -12.17 -5.69
CA LYS A 76 -5.13 -13.13 -4.96
C LYS A 76 -5.95 -14.34 -4.54
N SER A 77 -7.14 -14.12 -3.96
CA SER A 77 -8.04 -15.19 -3.50
C SER A 77 -7.31 -16.19 -2.60
N ASP A 78 -7.41 -17.48 -2.90
CA ASP A 78 -6.77 -18.59 -2.20
C ASP A 78 -5.49 -19.11 -2.90
N ASP A 79 -4.92 -18.28 -3.76
CA ASP A 79 -3.67 -18.59 -4.44
C ASP A 79 -2.47 -18.55 -3.48
N GLU A 80 -1.61 -19.56 -3.56
CA GLU A 80 -0.38 -19.73 -2.76
C GLU A 80 0.88 -19.66 -3.65
N GLY A 81 0.80 -18.93 -4.76
CA GLY A 81 1.96 -18.75 -5.63
C GLY A 81 3.08 -17.92 -4.98
N ASP A 82 4.03 -17.53 -5.80
CA ASP A 82 5.24 -16.83 -5.36
C ASP A 82 4.93 -15.35 -5.01
N TYR A 83 4.40 -15.12 -3.82
CA TYR A 83 4.14 -13.78 -3.29
C TYR A 83 5.24 -13.29 -2.38
N ILE A 84 5.48 -12.00 -2.42
CA ILE A 84 6.39 -11.29 -1.52
C ILE A 84 5.56 -10.68 -0.38
N ASP A 85 5.90 -11.01 0.87
CA ASP A 85 5.28 -10.37 2.02
C ASP A 85 5.83 -8.95 2.19
N PRO A 86 4.96 -7.91 2.17
CA PRO A 86 5.40 -6.53 2.25
C PRO A 86 6.08 -6.14 3.57
N CYS A 87 5.95 -6.96 4.61
CA CYS A 87 6.61 -6.72 5.89
C CYS A 87 7.98 -7.40 6.01
N ASP A 88 8.27 -8.39 5.16
CA ASP A 88 9.48 -9.20 5.29
C ASP A 88 10.65 -8.65 4.45
N VAL A 89 10.35 -7.83 3.44
CA VAL A 89 11.34 -7.31 2.50
C VAL A 89 11.09 -5.85 2.15
N ASP A 90 12.10 -5.16 1.65
CA ASP A 90 11.90 -3.88 0.98
C ASP A 90 11.34 -4.11 -0.43
N PHE A 91 10.11 -3.66 -0.66
CA PHE A 91 9.50 -3.75 -1.98
C PHE A 91 10.30 -3.05 -3.07
N ASN A 92 11.11 -2.05 -2.73
CA ASN A 92 11.98 -1.38 -3.69
C ASN A 92 13.09 -2.30 -4.25
N ASP A 93 13.37 -3.42 -3.59
CA ASP A 93 14.30 -4.41 -4.13
C ASP A 93 13.68 -5.24 -5.26
N HIS A 94 12.36 -5.31 -5.31
CA HIS A 94 11.57 -6.16 -6.20
C HIS A 94 10.73 -5.39 -7.22
N PHE A 95 10.27 -4.20 -6.85
CA PHE A 95 9.42 -3.35 -7.68
C PHE A 95 10.02 -1.95 -7.81
N GLU A 96 9.63 -1.27 -8.86
CA GLU A 96 9.90 0.15 -9.03
C GLU A 96 8.67 0.88 -9.59
N ARG A 97 8.65 2.20 -9.46
CA ARG A 97 7.68 3.03 -10.18
C ARG A 97 8.40 3.81 -11.25
N ASP A 98 7.84 3.80 -12.45
CA ASP A 98 8.31 4.67 -13.50
C ASP A 98 7.91 6.15 -13.23
N LYS A 99 8.44 7.06 -14.05
CA LYS A 99 8.15 8.50 -13.97
C LYS A 99 6.65 8.84 -14.09
N ASP A 100 5.88 7.92 -14.63
CA ASP A 100 4.45 8.05 -14.80
C ASP A 100 3.65 7.45 -13.62
N GLY A 101 4.32 6.78 -12.68
CA GLY A 101 3.72 6.14 -11.52
C GLY A 101 3.23 4.71 -11.76
N SER A 102 3.56 4.09 -12.88
CA SER A 102 3.25 2.68 -13.13
C SER A 102 4.13 1.79 -12.24
N ILE A 103 3.53 0.74 -11.69
CA ILE A 103 4.27 -0.26 -10.93
C ILE A 103 4.92 -1.22 -11.93
N LEU A 104 6.22 -1.41 -11.82
CA LEU A 104 7.00 -2.33 -12.64
C LEU A 104 7.65 -3.38 -11.75
N ALA A 105 7.59 -4.64 -12.16
CA ALA A 105 8.38 -5.70 -11.51
C ALA A 105 9.80 -5.68 -12.07
N LYS A 106 10.80 -5.81 -11.20
CA LYS A 106 12.18 -5.96 -11.64
C LYS A 106 12.41 -7.34 -12.23
N ASP A 107 13.09 -7.42 -13.36
CA ASP A 107 13.38 -8.68 -14.08
C ASP A 107 14.22 -9.67 -13.26
N THR A 108 14.91 -9.18 -12.24
CA THR A 108 15.71 -10.00 -11.30
C THR A 108 14.89 -10.74 -10.26
N SER A 109 13.60 -10.41 -10.10
CA SER A 109 12.71 -11.01 -9.10
C SER A 109 11.59 -11.80 -9.77
N LYS A 110 11.66 -13.11 -9.72
CA LYS A 110 10.62 -14.01 -10.25
C LYS A 110 9.32 -13.85 -9.49
N GLU A 111 9.41 -13.66 -8.19
CA GLU A 111 8.29 -13.44 -7.28
C GLU A 111 7.57 -12.14 -7.66
N ALA A 112 8.31 -11.06 -7.91
CA ALA A 112 7.73 -9.79 -8.34
C ALA A 112 7.03 -9.91 -9.71
N ILE A 113 7.62 -10.60 -10.66
CA ILE A 113 7.02 -10.86 -11.99
C ILE A 113 5.71 -11.64 -11.83
N TYR A 114 5.73 -12.71 -11.03
CA TYR A 114 4.52 -13.50 -10.74
C TYR A 114 3.43 -12.63 -10.10
N MET A 115 3.77 -11.94 -9.02
CA MET A 115 2.87 -11.11 -8.26
C MET A 115 2.30 -9.94 -9.09
N HIS A 116 3.14 -9.29 -9.91
CA HIS A 116 2.73 -8.23 -10.82
C HIS A 116 1.66 -8.71 -11.81
N SER A 117 1.88 -9.87 -12.42
CA SER A 117 0.94 -10.48 -13.35
C SER A 117 -0.35 -10.92 -12.66
N LYS A 118 -0.24 -11.69 -11.56
CA LYS A 118 -1.39 -12.27 -10.86
C LYS A 118 -2.30 -11.23 -10.24
N LEU A 119 -1.74 -10.17 -9.66
CA LEU A 119 -2.48 -9.10 -9.01
C LEU A 119 -2.83 -7.93 -9.94
N ASN A 120 -2.47 -8.03 -11.23
CA ASN A 120 -2.64 -6.96 -12.22
C ASN A 120 -2.08 -5.61 -11.74
N LEU A 121 -0.85 -5.60 -11.20
CA LEU A 121 -0.26 -4.39 -10.62
C LEU A 121 0.02 -3.30 -11.67
N GLY A 122 0.08 -3.65 -12.96
CA GLY A 122 0.22 -2.72 -14.08
C GLY A 122 -1.03 -1.93 -14.47
N LEU A 123 -2.13 -2.06 -13.73
CA LEU A 123 -3.38 -1.36 -14.08
C LEU A 123 -3.23 0.16 -14.01
N ALA A 124 -3.78 0.85 -15.00
CA ALA A 124 -3.78 2.32 -15.10
C ALA A 124 -4.35 3.01 -13.86
N ARG A 125 -5.27 2.37 -13.11
CA ARG A 125 -5.83 2.92 -11.88
C ARG A 125 -4.76 3.22 -10.82
N TYR A 126 -3.76 2.36 -10.66
CA TYR A 126 -2.71 2.54 -9.65
C TYR A 126 -1.79 3.71 -10.01
N LYS A 127 -1.47 3.84 -11.29
CA LYS A 127 -0.77 4.99 -11.85
C LYS A 127 -1.54 6.31 -11.62
N LEU A 128 -2.85 6.31 -11.92
CA LEU A 128 -3.69 7.49 -11.73
C LEU A 128 -3.81 7.88 -10.25
N ILE A 129 -4.01 6.91 -9.36
CA ILE A 129 -4.06 7.13 -7.92
C ILE A 129 -2.74 7.70 -7.41
N TRP A 130 -1.61 7.18 -7.88
CA TRP A 130 -0.29 7.69 -7.50
C TRP A 130 -0.11 9.15 -7.92
N LYS A 131 -0.48 9.51 -9.16
CA LYS A 131 -0.45 10.90 -9.64
C LYS A 131 -1.39 11.82 -8.84
N LEU A 132 -2.60 11.37 -8.55
CA LEU A 132 -3.54 12.12 -7.71
C LEU A 132 -2.98 12.35 -6.30
N GLU A 133 -2.35 11.34 -5.72
CA GLU A 133 -1.70 11.46 -4.41
C GLU A 133 -0.55 12.47 -4.43
N GLU A 134 0.30 12.44 -5.44
CA GLU A 134 1.36 13.46 -5.60
C GLU A 134 0.79 14.88 -5.70
N MET A 135 -0.25 15.07 -6.50
CA MET A 135 -0.92 16.38 -6.63
C MET A 135 -1.56 16.81 -5.32
N HIS A 136 -2.18 15.88 -4.60
CA HIS A 136 -2.78 16.14 -3.29
C HIS A 136 -1.74 16.57 -2.27
N GLN A 137 -0.61 15.88 -2.20
CA GLN A 137 0.50 16.23 -1.30
C GLN A 137 1.12 17.59 -1.66
N LYS A 138 1.27 17.90 -2.95
CA LYS A 138 1.72 19.24 -3.40
C LYS A 138 0.73 20.33 -2.97
N LYS A 139 -0.59 20.08 -3.13
CA LYS A 139 -1.63 21.02 -2.68
C LYS A 139 -1.54 21.28 -1.16
N ILE A 140 -1.39 20.22 -0.34
CA ILE A 140 -1.26 20.36 1.12
C ILE A 140 -0.03 21.20 1.47
N LYS A 141 1.12 20.92 0.85
CA LYS A 141 2.35 21.70 1.07
C LYS A 141 2.18 23.15 0.72
N LEU A 142 1.54 23.45 -0.41
CA LEU A 142 1.26 24.83 -0.85
C LEU A 142 0.31 25.54 0.12
N GLN A 143 -0.78 24.88 0.53
CA GLN A 143 -1.73 25.45 1.48
C GLN A 143 -1.05 25.77 2.82
N ASN A 144 -0.24 24.87 3.34
CA ASN A 144 0.51 25.07 4.58
C ASN A 144 1.49 26.24 4.47
N ALA A 145 2.10 26.45 3.30
CA ALA A 145 3.00 27.58 3.06
C ALA A 145 2.26 28.91 2.99
N ILE A 146 1.03 28.91 2.49
CA ILE A 146 0.15 30.09 2.46
C ILE A 146 -0.33 30.45 3.88
N ASP A 147 -0.78 29.43 4.62
CA ASP A 147 -1.39 29.62 5.95
C ASP A 147 -0.34 29.99 7.02
N ASN A 148 0.91 29.58 6.80
CA ASN A 148 2.02 29.83 7.73
C ASN A 148 3.21 30.53 7.05
N PRO A 149 3.06 31.79 6.63
CA PRO A 149 4.12 32.54 5.95
C PRO A 149 5.27 32.89 6.94
N LYS A 150 6.13 31.94 7.25
CA LYS A 150 7.35 32.20 8.01
C LYS A 150 8.41 32.79 7.09
N ASN A 151 8.65 34.12 7.25
CA ASN A 151 9.74 34.91 6.67
C ASN A 151 9.74 35.06 5.14
N GLY A 152 9.95 36.28 4.63
CA GLY A 152 9.97 36.76 3.25
C GLY A 152 10.73 35.96 2.16
N LYS A 153 11.16 34.74 2.45
CA LYS A 153 11.71 33.78 1.48
C LYS A 153 10.64 32.93 0.77
N THR A 154 9.39 33.01 1.20
CA THR A 154 8.30 32.12 0.70
C THR A 154 7.94 32.37 -0.76
N ARG A 155 8.23 33.56 -1.31
CA ARG A 155 7.92 33.88 -2.71
C ARG A 155 8.84 33.17 -3.73
N GLY A 156 10.10 32.89 -3.36
CA GLY A 156 11.04 32.14 -4.21
C GLY A 156 10.74 30.64 -4.25
N SER A 157 10.39 30.05 -3.10
CA SER A 157 10.12 28.61 -2.98
C SER A 157 8.80 28.16 -3.61
N LEU A 158 7.87 29.09 -3.83
CA LEU A 158 6.59 28.81 -4.50
C LEU A 158 6.74 28.61 -6.02
N ILE A 159 7.80 29.17 -6.61
CA ILE A 159 8.07 29.08 -8.06
C ILE A 159 8.73 27.73 -8.41
N GLU A 160 9.40 27.08 -7.48
CA GLU A 160 10.05 25.77 -7.70
C GLU A 160 9.09 24.57 -7.58
N ILE A 161 7.83 24.80 -7.22
CA ILE A 161 6.81 23.74 -7.06
C ILE A 161 5.97 23.56 -8.34
N TYR A 162 6.17 24.44 -9.35
CA TYR A 162 5.53 24.35 -10.66
C TYR A 162 6.56 23.84 -11.71
#